data_4553943c27c447df5634fd2d98d3c80b
#
_entry.id   4553943c27c447df5634fd2d98d3c80b
#
_cell.length_a   1.000
_cell.length_b   1.000
_cell.length_c   1.000
_cell.angle_alpha   90.00
_cell.angle_beta   90.00
_cell.angle_gamma   90.00
#
_symmetry.space_group_name_H-M   'P 1'
#
loop_
_entity.id
_entity.type
_entity.pdbx_description
1 polymer ?
#
loop_
_entity_poly.entity_id
_entity_poly.type
_entity_poly.pdbx_seq_one_letter_code
_entity_poly.pdbx_strand_id
1 'polypeptide(L)'
;MRNKDVLLQLLENDAKYVNDRVTLNPLDGLDLTITGATGLVGLNIICAINYYNNNFAKKRININALSYSKPSGIIYDIFSENSIKSIPGDLDNYNFIKDIPLSDRIIHSAGYGQPGKFLADKLKTISINTSATIDLSKRLRSNGRFLFLGSAEVYSGCSNDKNKEGDIGTTTPNHPRSCYIEGKRAGEAIINILRENGINATSARLALAYGPGVKNNDERVLNQ
;
A
#
# COMPACT_ATOMS: atom_id res chain seq x y z
N MET A 1 5.56 -11.21 -29.06
CA MET A 1 5.42 -10.20 -27.99
C MET A 1 6.44 -10.50 -26.91
N ARG A 2 7.26 -9.52 -26.49
CA ARG A 2 8.16 -9.70 -25.35
C ARG A 2 7.33 -9.75 -24.07
N ASN A 3 7.70 -10.58 -23.08
CA ASN A 3 6.99 -10.68 -21.80
C ASN A 3 6.69 -9.30 -21.13
N LYS A 4 7.53 -8.30 -21.41
CA LYS A 4 7.37 -6.92 -20.96
C LYS A 4 6.12 -6.26 -21.55
N ASP A 5 5.86 -6.42 -22.85
CA ASP A 5 4.72 -5.80 -23.52
C ASP A 5 3.39 -6.39 -23.02
N VAL A 6 3.37 -7.69 -22.75
CA VAL A 6 2.20 -8.37 -22.16
C VAL A 6 1.90 -7.84 -20.76
N LEU A 7 2.92 -7.67 -19.91
CA LEU A 7 2.72 -7.15 -18.56
C LEU A 7 2.20 -5.71 -18.58
N LEU A 8 2.75 -4.85 -19.44
CA LEU A 8 2.26 -3.47 -19.60
C LEU A 8 0.82 -3.44 -20.05
N GLN A 9 0.46 -4.28 -21.04
CA GLN A 9 -0.92 -4.39 -21.53
C GLN A 9 -1.89 -4.83 -20.41
N LEU A 10 -1.50 -5.80 -19.58
CA LEU A 10 -2.33 -6.25 -18.46
C LEU A 10 -2.52 -5.14 -17.41
N LEU A 11 -1.45 -4.44 -17.03
CA LEU A 11 -1.53 -3.33 -16.10
C LEU A 11 -2.40 -2.18 -16.62
N GLU A 12 -2.32 -1.89 -17.92
CA GLU A 12 -3.15 -0.87 -18.57
C GLU A 12 -4.63 -1.30 -18.61
N ASN A 13 -4.92 -2.54 -18.95
CA ASN A 13 -6.29 -3.08 -18.96
C ASN A 13 -6.93 -3.02 -17.57
N ASP A 14 -6.18 -3.39 -16.51
CA ASP A 14 -6.64 -3.30 -15.13
C ASP A 14 -6.84 -1.83 -14.71
N ALA A 15 -5.91 -0.94 -15.08
CA ALA A 15 -6.04 0.48 -14.82
C ALA A 15 -7.29 1.08 -15.48
N LYS A 16 -7.54 0.74 -16.74
CA LYS A 16 -8.77 1.12 -17.44
C LYS A 16 -10.01 0.59 -16.73
N TYR A 17 -10.02 -0.72 -16.39
CA TYR A 17 -11.14 -1.36 -15.67
C TYR A 17 -11.49 -0.64 -14.37
N VAL A 18 -10.49 -0.20 -13.61
CA VAL A 18 -10.68 0.60 -12.38
C VAL A 18 -11.31 1.95 -12.72
N ASN A 19 -10.79 2.66 -13.72
CA ASN A 19 -11.26 4.01 -14.09
C ASN A 19 -12.69 4.00 -14.67
N ASP A 20 -13.13 2.91 -15.29
CA ASP A 20 -14.51 2.74 -15.74
C ASP A 20 -15.51 2.58 -14.57
N ARG A 21 -15.04 2.35 -13.34
CA ARG A 21 -15.85 2.03 -12.15
C ARG A 21 -15.65 2.97 -10.98
N VAL A 22 -14.52 3.66 -10.93
CA VAL A 22 -14.14 4.52 -9.81
C VAL A 22 -13.86 5.93 -10.31
N THR A 23 -14.52 6.90 -9.69
CA THR A 23 -14.30 8.31 -9.98
C THR A 23 -13.09 8.84 -9.23
N LEU A 24 -12.04 9.25 -9.95
CA LEU A 24 -10.81 9.81 -9.37
C LEU A 24 -10.72 11.35 -9.44
N ASN A 25 -11.70 12.03 -10.05
CA ASN A 25 -11.72 13.50 -10.14
C ASN A 25 -11.61 14.26 -8.80
N PRO A 26 -12.07 13.73 -7.63
CA PRO A 26 -11.82 14.40 -6.35
C PRO A 26 -10.34 14.45 -5.94
N LEU A 27 -9.46 13.79 -6.68
CA LEU A 27 -8.01 13.79 -6.46
C LEU A 27 -7.27 14.76 -7.39
N ASP A 28 -7.96 15.40 -8.33
CA ASP A 28 -7.35 16.33 -9.29
C ASP A 28 -6.48 17.39 -8.62
N GLY A 29 -5.21 17.43 -9.01
CA GLY A 29 -4.23 18.40 -8.53
C GLY A 29 -3.70 18.13 -7.12
N LEU A 30 -4.09 17.06 -6.47
CA LEU A 30 -3.60 16.70 -5.15
C LEU A 30 -2.24 16.00 -5.21
N ASP A 31 -1.49 16.09 -4.11
CA ASP A 31 -0.27 15.35 -3.87
C ASP A 31 -0.59 14.06 -3.10
N LEU A 32 -0.26 12.92 -3.69
CA LEU A 32 -0.41 11.60 -3.10
C LEU A 32 0.95 11.01 -2.74
N THR A 33 1.08 10.51 -1.51
CA THR A 33 2.18 9.62 -1.12
C THR A 33 1.68 8.18 -1.06
N ILE A 34 2.34 7.28 -1.80
CA ILE A 34 2.03 5.86 -1.83
C ILE A 34 3.27 5.10 -1.38
N THR A 35 3.20 4.43 -0.23
CA THR A 35 4.28 3.56 0.25
C THR A 35 4.12 2.15 -0.32
N GLY A 36 5.22 1.41 -0.42
CA GLY A 36 5.16 0.09 -1.07
C GLY A 36 4.86 0.18 -2.58
N ALA A 37 5.25 1.27 -3.20
CA ALA A 37 4.94 1.65 -4.58
C ALA A 37 5.39 0.63 -5.64
N THR A 38 6.39 -0.18 -5.36
CA THR A 38 6.89 -1.24 -6.25
C THR A 38 6.31 -2.62 -5.93
N GLY A 39 5.42 -2.71 -4.93
CA GLY A 39 4.67 -3.92 -4.60
C GLY A 39 3.43 -4.07 -5.47
N LEU A 40 2.81 -5.27 -5.46
CA LEU A 40 1.63 -5.58 -6.27
C LEU A 40 0.53 -4.51 -6.14
N VAL A 41 0.10 -4.22 -4.93
CA VAL A 41 -1.03 -3.29 -4.70
C VAL A 41 -0.64 -1.85 -5.02
N GLY A 42 0.52 -1.38 -4.52
CA GLY A 42 1.00 -0.02 -4.77
C GLY A 42 1.20 0.28 -6.25
N LEU A 43 1.79 -0.65 -7.00
CA LEU A 43 1.99 -0.52 -8.45
C LEU A 43 0.66 -0.41 -9.20
N ASN A 44 -0.31 -1.27 -8.90
CA ASN A 44 -1.62 -1.24 -9.56
C ASN A 44 -2.39 0.05 -9.25
N ILE A 45 -2.33 0.56 -8.02
CA ILE A 45 -2.90 1.87 -7.66
C ILE A 45 -2.23 2.98 -8.49
N ILE A 46 -0.90 2.96 -8.61
CA ILE A 46 -0.15 3.94 -9.41
C ILE A 46 -0.55 3.86 -10.89
N CYS A 47 -0.65 2.67 -11.46
CA CYS A 47 -1.08 2.49 -12.84
C CYS A 47 -2.51 3.03 -13.07
N ALA A 48 -3.44 2.79 -12.14
CA ALA A 48 -4.80 3.33 -12.23
C ALA A 48 -4.82 4.87 -12.19
N ILE A 49 -4.03 5.49 -11.32
CA ILE A 49 -3.92 6.95 -11.24
C ILE A 49 -3.25 7.51 -12.49
N ASN A 50 -2.23 6.85 -13.02
CA ASN A 50 -1.58 7.28 -14.26
C ASN A 50 -2.52 7.21 -15.45
N TYR A 51 -3.30 6.15 -15.57
CA TYR A 51 -4.33 6.03 -16.61
C TYR A 51 -5.33 7.20 -16.51
N TYR A 52 -5.79 7.51 -15.28
CA TYR A 52 -6.65 8.65 -15.03
C TYR A 52 -5.97 9.97 -15.43
N ASN A 53 -4.73 10.19 -15.01
CA ASN A 53 -3.97 11.40 -15.32
C ASN A 53 -3.81 11.65 -16.83
N ASN A 54 -3.67 10.59 -17.61
CA ASN A 54 -3.42 10.67 -19.04
C ASN A 54 -4.71 10.83 -19.87
N ASN A 55 -5.86 10.39 -19.33
CA ASN A 55 -7.11 10.33 -20.10
C ASN A 55 -8.20 11.28 -19.60
N PHE A 56 -8.23 11.63 -18.30
CA PHE A 56 -9.39 12.28 -17.70
C PHE A 56 -9.08 13.48 -16.81
N ALA A 57 -7.89 13.55 -16.21
CA ALA A 57 -7.55 14.55 -15.21
C ALA A 57 -7.57 15.98 -15.78
N LYS A 58 -8.28 16.88 -15.13
CA LYS A 58 -8.23 18.32 -15.41
C LYS A 58 -6.94 18.95 -14.89
N LYS A 59 -6.44 18.43 -13.78
CA LYS A 59 -5.15 18.78 -13.18
C LYS A 59 -4.50 17.49 -12.69
N ARG A 60 -3.25 17.27 -13.11
CA ARG A 60 -2.54 16.04 -12.81
C ARG A 60 -2.46 15.77 -11.31
N ILE A 61 -2.74 14.54 -10.90
CA ILE A 61 -2.48 14.04 -9.55
C ILE A 61 -0.98 13.78 -9.44
N ASN A 62 -0.30 14.36 -8.47
CA ASN A 62 1.13 14.17 -8.26
C ASN A 62 1.37 12.96 -7.36
N ILE A 63 2.31 12.09 -7.74
CA ILE A 63 2.58 10.85 -7.00
C ILE A 63 4.00 10.88 -6.43
N ASN A 64 4.12 10.79 -5.10
CA ASN A 64 5.34 10.44 -4.39
C ASN A 64 5.32 8.93 -4.15
N ALA A 65 6.11 8.19 -4.92
CA ALA A 65 6.17 6.73 -4.89
C ALA A 65 7.30 6.27 -3.96
N LEU A 66 6.96 5.84 -2.75
CA LEU A 66 7.92 5.36 -1.76
C LEU A 66 8.16 3.86 -1.90
N SER A 67 9.40 3.48 -2.00
CA SER A 67 9.84 2.07 -2.09
C SER A 67 11.12 1.84 -1.29
N TYR A 68 11.34 0.62 -0.80
CA TYR A 68 12.56 0.28 -0.07
C TYR A 68 13.83 0.45 -0.93
N SER A 69 13.79 -0.01 -2.18
CA SER A 69 14.87 0.12 -3.14
C SER A 69 14.45 0.94 -4.36
N LYS A 70 15.43 1.45 -5.10
CA LYS A 70 15.15 2.13 -6.36
C LYS A 70 14.37 1.21 -7.32
N PRO A 71 13.35 1.71 -8.02
CA PRO A 71 12.65 0.94 -9.03
C PRO A 71 13.62 0.54 -10.16
N SER A 72 13.39 -0.61 -10.77
CA SER A 72 14.18 -1.13 -11.89
C SER A 72 13.28 -1.79 -12.92
N GLY A 73 13.81 -2.02 -14.11
CA GLY A 73 13.10 -2.67 -15.21
C GLY A 73 11.80 -1.94 -15.56
N ILE A 74 10.72 -2.68 -15.77
CA ILE A 74 9.42 -2.17 -16.18
C ILE A 74 8.84 -1.13 -15.20
N ILE A 75 9.09 -1.27 -13.89
CA ILE A 75 8.60 -0.32 -12.88
C ILE A 75 9.33 1.01 -13.01
N TYR A 76 10.63 0.98 -13.30
CA TYR A 76 11.40 2.20 -13.59
C TYR A 76 10.83 2.92 -14.81
N ASP A 77 10.55 2.18 -15.90
CA ASP A 77 9.99 2.76 -17.12
C ASP A 77 8.62 3.41 -16.84
N ILE A 78 7.71 2.70 -16.16
CA ILE A 78 6.38 3.24 -15.77
C ILE A 78 6.54 4.54 -14.97
N PHE A 79 7.48 4.60 -14.01
CA PHE A 79 7.65 5.78 -13.18
C PHE A 79 8.26 6.95 -13.97
N SER A 80 9.24 6.67 -14.82
CA SER A 80 9.93 7.69 -15.63
C SER A 80 9.01 8.30 -16.68
N GLU A 81 8.28 7.46 -17.42
CA GLU A 81 7.37 7.89 -18.50
C GLU A 81 6.19 8.72 -17.99
N ASN A 82 5.79 8.51 -16.73
CA ASN A 82 4.64 9.19 -16.12
C ASN A 82 5.03 10.28 -15.11
N SER A 83 6.30 10.67 -15.07
CA SER A 83 6.80 11.73 -14.15
C SER A 83 6.48 11.48 -12.67
N ILE A 84 6.51 10.20 -12.24
CA ILE A 84 6.27 9.83 -10.86
C ILE A 84 7.54 10.08 -10.06
N LYS A 85 7.42 10.80 -8.95
CA LYS A 85 8.53 11.05 -8.05
C LYS A 85 8.87 9.80 -7.24
N SER A 86 9.91 9.07 -7.66
CA SER A 86 10.43 7.92 -6.91
C SER A 86 11.24 8.38 -5.70
N ILE A 87 10.88 7.88 -4.51
CA ILE A 87 11.53 8.21 -3.24
C ILE A 87 11.93 6.87 -2.56
N PRO A 88 13.12 6.34 -2.89
CA PRO A 88 13.60 5.11 -2.27
C PRO A 88 14.13 5.38 -0.85
N GLY A 89 13.82 4.47 0.09
CA GLY A 89 14.28 4.54 1.46
C GLY A 89 13.57 3.57 2.38
N ASP A 90 14.01 3.56 3.64
CA ASP A 90 13.54 2.61 4.65
C ASP A 90 12.51 3.28 5.56
N LEU A 91 11.29 2.75 5.59
CA LEU A 91 10.23 3.23 6.46
C LEU A 91 10.45 2.89 7.95
N ASP A 92 11.43 2.05 8.28
CA ASP A 92 11.88 1.84 9.66
C ASP A 92 12.84 2.93 10.14
N ASN A 93 13.23 3.85 9.27
CA ASN A 93 14.09 4.98 9.58
C ASN A 93 13.26 6.26 9.73
N TYR A 94 13.14 6.76 10.97
CA TYR A 94 12.43 8.00 11.27
C TYR A 94 12.94 9.20 10.48
N ASN A 95 14.27 9.37 10.33
CA ASN A 95 14.83 10.49 9.60
C ASN A 95 14.43 10.46 8.11
N PHE A 96 14.33 9.28 7.52
CA PHE A 96 13.81 9.15 6.16
C PHE A 96 12.36 9.61 6.08
N ILE A 97 11.50 9.15 6.99
CA ILE A 97 10.08 9.54 6.98
C ILE A 97 9.91 11.04 7.22
N LYS A 98 10.69 11.64 8.09
CA LYS A 98 10.67 13.07 8.39
C LYS A 98 10.92 13.95 7.15
N ASP A 99 11.70 13.49 6.20
CA ASP A 99 12.07 14.22 4.99
C ASP A 99 11.12 13.97 3.81
N ILE A 100 10.14 13.07 3.96
CA ILE A 100 9.12 12.83 2.93
C ILE A 100 8.27 14.12 2.74
N PRO A 101 7.93 14.51 1.51
CA PRO A 101 7.05 15.65 1.27
C PRO A 101 5.70 15.52 1.96
N LEU A 102 5.14 16.65 2.41
CA LEU A 102 3.76 16.68 2.89
C LEU A 102 2.80 16.38 1.73
N SER A 103 1.76 15.61 2.01
CA SER A 103 0.80 15.17 1.00
C SER A 103 -0.65 15.35 1.45
N ASP A 104 -1.54 15.53 0.48
CA ASP A 104 -2.98 15.63 0.73
C ASP A 104 -3.60 14.24 1.00
N ARG A 105 -2.98 13.20 0.45
CA ARG A 105 -3.41 11.81 0.62
C ARG A 105 -2.18 10.93 0.86
N ILE A 106 -2.31 10.02 1.80
CA ILE A 106 -1.30 8.99 2.06
C ILE A 106 -1.97 7.63 1.96
N ILE A 107 -1.43 6.76 1.12
CA ILE A 107 -1.80 5.35 1.02
C ILE A 107 -0.62 4.53 1.54
N HIS A 108 -0.78 3.99 2.74
CA HIS A 108 0.24 3.15 3.35
C HIS A 108 0.03 1.69 2.96
N SER A 109 0.61 1.30 1.83
CA SER A 109 0.57 -0.07 1.31
C SER A 109 1.88 -0.84 1.50
N ALA A 110 2.89 -0.22 2.12
CA ALA A 110 4.12 -0.91 2.46
C ALA A 110 3.88 -1.98 3.53
N GLY A 111 4.57 -3.09 3.38
CA GLY A 111 4.56 -4.21 4.30
C GLY A 111 5.03 -5.48 3.60
N TYR A 112 5.50 -6.42 4.36
CA TYR A 112 5.87 -7.73 3.84
C TYR A 112 4.61 -8.60 3.70
N GLY A 113 4.10 -8.77 2.49
CA GLY A 113 2.92 -9.60 2.21
C GLY A 113 3.23 -11.09 2.03
N GLN A 114 4.50 -11.49 2.05
CA GLN A 114 4.95 -12.87 1.83
C GLN A 114 5.48 -13.46 3.14
N PRO A 115 5.08 -14.71 3.51
CA PRO A 115 5.53 -15.36 4.75
C PRO A 115 7.05 -15.37 4.92
N GLY A 116 7.80 -15.77 3.92
CA GLY A 116 9.27 -15.80 3.98
C GLY A 116 9.87 -14.43 4.33
N LYS A 117 9.29 -13.33 3.85
CA LYS A 117 9.81 -11.98 4.10
C LYS A 117 9.46 -11.46 5.49
N PHE A 118 8.20 -11.57 5.92
CA PHE A 118 7.83 -11.05 7.24
C PHE A 118 8.38 -11.90 8.39
N LEU A 119 8.69 -13.17 8.15
CA LEU A 119 9.34 -14.03 9.13
C LEU A 119 10.86 -13.80 9.21
N ALA A 120 11.48 -13.35 8.11
CA ALA A 120 12.92 -13.04 8.07
C ALA A 120 13.29 -11.82 8.92
N ASP A 121 12.41 -10.81 9.00
CA ASP A 121 12.61 -9.61 9.82
C ASP A 121 11.30 -9.25 10.54
N LYS A 122 11.10 -9.91 11.68
CA LYS A 122 9.87 -9.80 12.46
C LYS A 122 9.71 -8.44 13.13
N LEU A 123 10.79 -7.86 13.65
CA LEU A 123 10.74 -6.55 14.31
C LEU A 123 10.41 -5.45 13.30
N LYS A 124 11.05 -5.46 12.15
CA LYS A 124 10.76 -4.53 11.07
C LYS A 124 9.34 -4.69 10.54
N THR A 125 8.83 -5.92 10.49
CA THR A 125 7.43 -6.18 10.11
C THR A 125 6.45 -5.47 11.04
N ILE A 126 6.69 -5.51 12.35
CA ILE A 126 5.87 -4.76 13.33
C ILE A 126 6.07 -3.26 13.13
N SER A 127 7.32 -2.79 13.09
CA SER A 127 7.67 -1.36 13.01
C SER A 127 7.03 -0.68 11.78
N ILE A 128 7.08 -1.30 10.60
CA ILE A 128 6.46 -0.75 9.39
C ILE A 128 4.94 -0.56 9.56
N ASN A 129 4.26 -1.45 10.27
CA ASN A 129 2.82 -1.35 10.49
C ASN A 129 2.44 -0.43 11.67
N THR A 130 3.36 -0.09 12.55
CA THR A 130 3.11 0.70 13.77
C THR A 130 3.83 2.04 13.75
N SER A 131 5.12 2.08 14.08
CA SER A 131 5.92 3.32 14.15
C SER A 131 5.89 4.09 12.85
N ALA A 132 6.09 3.41 11.71
CA ALA A 132 6.01 4.04 10.40
C ALA A 132 4.62 4.61 10.10
N THR A 133 3.53 3.94 10.51
CA THR A 133 2.16 4.44 10.36
C THR A 133 1.98 5.75 11.12
N ILE A 134 2.45 5.83 12.38
CA ILE A 134 2.40 7.04 13.21
C ILE A 134 3.21 8.15 12.55
N ASP A 135 4.43 7.87 12.11
CA ASP A 135 5.32 8.90 11.56
C ASP A 135 4.85 9.39 10.17
N LEU A 136 4.32 8.50 9.33
CA LEU A 136 3.71 8.87 8.06
C LEU A 136 2.48 9.77 8.27
N SER A 137 1.69 9.56 9.33
CA SER A 137 0.53 10.40 9.60
C SER A 137 0.91 11.87 9.83
N LYS A 138 2.11 12.14 10.36
CA LYS A 138 2.68 13.48 10.54
C LYS A 138 3.06 14.15 9.20
N ARG A 139 3.11 13.39 8.10
CA ARG A 139 3.37 13.90 6.74
C ARG A 139 2.08 14.23 5.99
N LEU A 140 0.93 14.09 6.63
CA LEU A 140 -0.35 14.48 6.09
C LEU A 140 -0.55 15.99 6.24
N ARG A 141 -1.01 16.67 5.17
CA ARG A 141 -1.44 18.07 5.25
C ARG A 141 -2.72 18.20 6.08
N SER A 142 -2.98 19.40 6.55
CA SER A 142 -4.27 19.75 7.15
C SER A 142 -5.41 19.36 6.21
N ASN A 143 -6.47 18.71 6.73
CA ASN A 143 -7.60 18.16 5.97
C ASN A 143 -7.24 17.01 4.99
N GLY A 144 -6.03 16.48 5.07
CA GLY A 144 -5.62 15.33 4.28
C GLY A 144 -6.34 14.03 4.72
N ARG A 145 -6.14 12.95 3.95
CA ARG A 145 -6.70 11.63 4.27
C ARG A 145 -5.61 10.56 4.26
N PHE A 146 -5.71 9.66 5.23
CA PHE A 146 -4.80 8.53 5.39
C PHE A 146 -5.52 7.21 5.16
N LEU A 147 -5.01 6.37 4.26
CA LEU A 147 -5.47 5.01 4.05
C LEU A 147 -4.37 4.03 4.47
N PHE A 148 -4.67 3.18 5.44
CA PHE A 148 -3.82 2.07 5.85
C PHE A 148 -4.33 0.77 5.22
N LEU A 149 -3.45 0.03 4.55
CA LEU A 149 -3.80 -1.29 4.05
C LEU A 149 -3.60 -2.34 5.14
N GLY A 150 -4.70 -2.68 5.79
CA GLY A 150 -4.84 -3.78 6.72
C GLY A 150 -4.79 -5.15 6.01
N SER A 151 -5.20 -6.19 6.70
CA SER A 151 -5.18 -7.56 6.17
C SER A 151 -6.31 -8.39 6.76
N ALA A 152 -6.83 -9.35 6.01
CA ALA A 152 -7.72 -10.40 6.52
C ALA A 152 -7.05 -11.26 7.63
N GLU A 153 -5.72 -11.22 7.78
CA GLU A 153 -5.01 -11.90 8.87
C GLU A 153 -5.41 -11.38 10.27
N VAL A 154 -6.06 -10.22 10.39
CA VAL A 154 -6.63 -9.76 11.67
C VAL A 154 -7.69 -10.73 12.21
N TYR A 155 -8.30 -11.53 11.33
CA TYR A 155 -9.26 -12.57 11.68
C TYR A 155 -8.61 -13.93 12.05
N SER A 156 -7.29 -14.04 12.02
CA SER A 156 -6.59 -15.30 12.34
C SER A 156 -7.00 -15.85 13.71
N GLY A 157 -7.45 -17.09 13.74
CA GLY A 157 -8.00 -17.75 14.94
C GLY A 157 -9.51 -17.59 15.12
N CYS A 158 -10.23 -16.89 14.25
CA CYS A 158 -11.68 -16.96 14.20
C CYS A 158 -12.14 -18.35 13.70
N SER A 159 -13.20 -18.86 14.28
CA SER A 159 -13.87 -20.12 13.86
C SER A 159 -15.05 -19.88 12.91
N ASN A 160 -15.33 -18.63 12.55
CA ASN A 160 -16.46 -18.30 11.69
C ASN A 160 -16.17 -18.62 10.22
N ASP A 161 -17.14 -19.16 9.50
CA ASP A 161 -17.05 -19.36 8.05
C ASP A 161 -16.92 -18.01 7.30
N LYS A 162 -17.54 -16.96 7.84
CA LYS A 162 -17.50 -15.59 7.31
C LYS A 162 -17.26 -14.61 8.46
N ASN A 163 -16.25 -13.75 8.30
CA ASN A 163 -15.94 -12.76 9.30
C ASN A 163 -16.57 -11.39 8.96
N LYS A 164 -17.02 -10.68 9.99
CA LYS A 164 -17.51 -9.30 9.93
C LYS A 164 -16.41 -8.35 10.39
N GLU A 165 -16.57 -7.05 10.14
CA GLU A 165 -15.59 -6.03 10.57
C GLU A 165 -15.34 -6.00 12.08
N GLY A 166 -16.37 -6.31 12.89
CA GLY A 166 -16.26 -6.38 14.35
C GLY A 166 -15.61 -7.66 14.89
N ASP A 167 -15.38 -8.66 14.05
CA ASP A 167 -14.78 -9.92 14.50
C ASP A 167 -13.27 -9.73 14.68
N ILE A 168 -12.74 -10.34 15.75
CA ILE A 168 -11.30 -10.32 16.07
C ILE A 168 -10.83 -11.75 16.22
N GLY A 169 -9.74 -12.11 15.54
CA GLY A 169 -9.12 -13.39 15.69
C GLY A 169 -8.43 -13.58 17.05
N THR A 170 -8.34 -14.81 17.50
CA THR A 170 -7.88 -15.19 18.84
C THR A 170 -6.49 -15.82 18.84
N THR A 171 -5.65 -15.54 17.85
CA THR A 171 -4.25 -16.01 17.84
C THR A 171 -3.47 -15.46 19.03
N THR A 172 -2.61 -16.30 19.60
CA THR A 172 -1.75 -15.88 20.71
C THR A 172 -0.53 -15.10 20.20
N PRO A 173 0.09 -14.24 21.04
CA PRO A 173 1.33 -13.55 20.68
C PRO A 173 2.50 -14.48 20.32
N ASN A 174 2.46 -15.75 20.77
CA ASN A 174 3.45 -16.77 20.43
C ASN A 174 3.21 -17.44 19.08
N HIS A 175 2.14 -17.10 18.37
CA HIS A 175 1.90 -17.63 17.04
C HIS A 175 3.09 -17.33 16.10
N PRO A 176 3.55 -18.27 15.24
CA PRO A 176 4.71 -18.06 14.36
C PRO A 176 4.60 -16.82 13.49
N ARG A 177 3.38 -16.42 13.11
CA ARG A 177 3.08 -15.23 12.28
C ARG A 177 2.63 -14.02 13.10
N SER A 178 2.81 -14.00 14.40
CA SER A 178 2.33 -12.94 15.30
C SER A 178 2.85 -11.56 14.87
N CYS A 179 4.10 -11.46 14.43
CA CYS A 179 4.68 -10.19 13.96
C CYS A 179 3.84 -9.53 12.84
N TYR A 180 3.26 -10.31 11.95
CA TYR A 180 2.40 -9.81 10.89
C TYR A 180 0.98 -9.56 11.38
N ILE A 181 0.38 -10.53 12.07
CA ILE A 181 -1.00 -10.46 12.57
C ILE A 181 -1.15 -9.29 13.53
N GLU A 182 -0.30 -9.23 14.57
CA GLU A 182 -0.37 -8.16 15.58
C GLU A 182 0.09 -6.81 15.02
N GLY A 183 1.06 -6.81 14.10
CA GLY A 183 1.43 -5.59 13.37
C GLY A 183 0.24 -4.98 12.61
N LYS A 184 -0.56 -5.80 11.93
CA LYS A 184 -1.76 -5.33 11.22
C LYS A 184 -2.87 -4.88 12.17
N ARG A 185 -3.11 -5.62 13.27
CA ARG A 185 -4.08 -5.22 14.32
C ARG A 185 -3.68 -3.91 14.98
N ALA A 186 -2.42 -3.76 15.37
CA ALA A 186 -1.89 -2.54 15.97
C ALA A 186 -1.96 -1.35 14.99
N GLY A 187 -1.66 -1.58 13.70
CA GLY A 187 -1.85 -0.57 12.66
C GLY A 187 -3.29 -0.06 12.57
N GLU A 188 -4.28 -0.95 12.59
CA GLU A 188 -5.71 -0.56 12.61
C GLU A 188 -6.08 0.20 13.91
N ALA A 189 -5.55 -0.20 15.07
CA ALA A 189 -5.75 0.52 16.31
C ALA A 189 -5.19 1.95 16.22
N ILE A 190 -4.00 2.13 15.65
CA ILE A 190 -3.40 3.44 15.39
C ILE A 190 -4.32 4.27 14.49
N ILE A 191 -4.87 3.71 13.43
CA ILE A 191 -5.81 4.42 12.54
C ILE A 191 -7.06 4.89 13.30
N ASN A 192 -7.60 4.08 14.20
CA ASN A 192 -8.73 4.49 15.05
C ASN A 192 -8.36 5.65 15.96
N ILE A 193 -7.21 5.60 16.63
CA ILE A 193 -6.70 6.69 17.47
C ILE A 193 -6.49 7.97 16.64
N LEU A 194 -5.94 7.88 15.43
CA LEU A 194 -5.80 9.03 14.54
C LEU A 194 -7.16 9.67 14.20
N ARG A 195 -8.20 8.86 14.00
CA ARG A 195 -9.58 9.36 13.78
C ARG A 195 -10.14 10.06 15.00
N GLU A 196 -9.94 9.51 16.19
CA GLU A 196 -10.33 10.14 17.47
C GLU A 196 -9.65 11.51 17.65
N ASN A 197 -8.43 11.66 17.15
CA ASN A 197 -7.68 12.91 17.13
C ASN A 197 -8.02 13.83 15.93
N GLY A 198 -9.11 13.56 15.21
CA GLY A 198 -9.62 14.41 14.13
C GLY A 198 -8.92 14.25 12.77
N ILE A 199 -8.03 13.26 12.62
CA ILE A 199 -7.42 12.94 11.32
C ILE A 199 -8.36 12.05 10.52
N ASN A 200 -8.63 12.41 9.26
CA ASN A 200 -9.43 11.56 8.38
C ASN A 200 -8.62 10.32 7.95
N ALA A 201 -8.71 9.26 8.72
CA ALA A 201 -7.96 8.02 8.51
C ALA A 201 -8.90 6.82 8.38
N THR A 202 -8.54 5.86 7.53
CA THR A 202 -9.31 4.64 7.27
C THR A 202 -8.37 3.46 7.12
N SER A 203 -8.76 2.28 7.56
CA SER A 203 -8.10 1.01 7.23
C SER A 203 -8.95 0.21 6.24
N ALA A 204 -8.27 -0.50 5.33
CA ALA A 204 -8.89 -1.44 4.40
C ALA A 204 -8.24 -2.82 4.59
N ARG A 205 -9.03 -3.81 5.05
CA ARG A 205 -8.55 -5.19 5.23
C ARG A 205 -8.52 -5.90 3.89
N LEU A 206 -7.32 -6.09 3.35
CA LEU A 206 -7.14 -6.83 2.11
C LEU A 206 -7.15 -8.33 2.37
N ALA A 207 -7.90 -9.06 1.55
CA ALA A 207 -7.75 -10.49 1.39
C ALA A 207 -6.50 -10.83 0.54
N LEU A 208 -6.36 -12.08 0.12
CA LEU A 208 -5.26 -12.48 -0.75
C LEU A 208 -5.40 -11.77 -2.11
N ALA A 209 -4.40 -10.95 -2.44
CA ALA A 209 -4.34 -10.24 -3.71
C ALA A 209 -3.39 -10.93 -4.69
N TYR A 210 -3.79 -11.04 -5.94
CA TYR A 210 -2.99 -11.52 -7.06
C TYR A 210 -3.26 -10.65 -8.30
N GLY A 211 -2.38 -10.70 -9.28
CA GLY A 211 -2.56 -9.92 -10.51
C GLY A 211 -1.24 -9.54 -11.18
N PRO A 212 -1.31 -8.73 -12.25
CA PRO A 212 -0.11 -8.27 -12.96
C PRO A 212 0.80 -7.44 -12.04
N GLY A 213 2.11 -7.62 -12.19
CA GLY A 213 3.13 -6.98 -11.33
C GLY A 213 3.58 -7.82 -10.15
N VAL A 214 3.07 -9.04 -10.00
CA VAL A 214 3.62 -10.04 -9.08
C VAL A 214 5.05 -10.41 -9.50
N LYS A 215 5.96 -10.52 -8.53
CA LYS A 215 7.33 -10.97 -8.79
C LYS A 215 7.37 -12.47 -9.03
N ASN A 216 8.26 -12.94 -9.91
CA ASN A 216 8.39 -14.36 -10.27
C ASN A 216 8.71 -15.29 -9.09
N ASN A 217 9.22 -14.75 -7.99
CA ASN A 217 9.53 -15.48 -6.75
C ASN A 217 8.52 -15.22 -5.64
N ASP A 218 7.29 -14.89 -5.97
CA ASP A 218 6.23 -14.68 -4.99
C ASP A 218 5.72 -16.05 -4.48
N GLU A 219 5.88 -16.30 -3.19
CA GLU A 219 5.56 -17.57 -2.52
C GLU A 219 4.07 -17.70 -2.14
N ARG A 220 3.24 -16.74 -2.49
CA ARG A 220 1.80 -16.83 -2.19
C ARG A 220 1.12 -17.86 -3.07
N VAL A 221 0.21 -18.64 -2.49
CA VAL A 221 -0.42 -19.84 -3.12
C VAL A 221 -1.02 -19.57 -4.51
N LEU A 222 -1.59 -18.39 -4.75
CA LEU A 222 -2.17 -18.05 -6.06
C LEU A 222 -1.13 -17.57 -7.11
N ASN A 223 0.14 -17.53 -6.76
CA ASN A 223 1.22 -17.05 -7.62
C ASN A 223 2.25 -18.15 -7.91
N GLN A 224 1.95 -19.40 -7.57
CA GLN A 224 2.80 -20.58 -7.84
C GLN A 224 2.40 -21.30 -9.13
#